data_0f2df45fcd0c6a8c425f645323ead407
#
_entry.id   0f2df45fcd0c6a8c425f645323ead407
#
_cell.length_a   1.000
_cell.length_b   1.000
_cell.length_c   1.000
_cell.angle_alpha   90.00
_cell.angle_beta   90.00
_cell.angle_gamma   90.00
#
_symmetry.space_group_name_H-M   'P 1'
#
loop_
_entity.id
_entity.type
_entity.pdbx_description
1 polymer ?
#
loop_
_entity_poly.entity_id
_entity_poly.type
_entity_poly.pdbx_seq_one_letter_code
_entity_poly.pdbx_strand_id
1 'polypeptide(L)'
;MFFQFITIDVNQLLDFANGNPFQIVGRLFVLGGWIPFVIVCLWGLKEVWLMWRQNLFAAKAKYVLLAIDVPKENEQLPKAVENVFTHIHGASASVDFIGKWRDGKLQPTFSFEICSHGGYVQFYVRTEVRFRDLVESAIFSQYPDAEINEVEDYATPFKTMTFPPKDGDALDLFGSEFKLKNPDYFPIRTHDEFEEKLAGEYKDPLGTMLESLSKIRPEEQVWLQILATTPSNNDWKKAGEKYIKKMAGIKETPKPNLLAQIAGIPIGILSDAMIHGSVITPGEVVKKKDDSSMFKMLMMTPDTKATMEGVAEKIAKPGFNCKIRIVYIAPKKIKFIPRIYPAIKGSLNQFNALGSNAFSPYLRVMTQDDYFWLRWSLDGKKRNMLSRYIKRSGDGATKSVLNVTELATIWHFPIITTKAPLVKKTESRRAEPPAGLPTAARELGGMAEGEWSRPKRPPKPVKVEPPAGSDDGGAPPPGLPTV
;
A
#
# COMPACT_ATOMS: atom_id res chain seq x y z
N MET A 1 -6.99 -32.17 45.65
CA MET A 1 -5.75 -32.91 45.59
C MET A 1 -4.60 -31.91 45.30
N PHE A 2 -3.85 -31.62 46.34
CA PHE A 2 -2.52 -31.01 46.47
C PHE A 2 -2.14 -29.80 45.57
N PHE A 3 -2.45 -28.60 46.06
CA PHE A 3 -1.58 -27.45 45.91
C PHE A 3 -0.65 -27.44 47.14
N GLN A 4 0.56 -28.02 47.02
CA GLN A 4 1.63 -27.76 47.97
C GLN A 4 2.08 -26.30 47.73
N PHE A 5 1.85 -25.45 48.72
CA PHE A 5 2.43 -24.12 48.78
C PHE A 5 3.95 -24.28 48.75
N ILE A 6 4.61 -23.74 47.72
CA ILE A 6 6.06 -23.64 47.66
C ILE A 6 6.45 -22.65 48.76
N THR A 7 6.81 -23.14 49.93
CA THR A 7 7.45 -22.32 50.98
C THR A 7 8.89 -22.05 50.52
N ILE A 8 9.14 -20.83 50.10
CA ILE A 8 10.48 -20.37 49.73
C ILE A 8 11.21 -20.11 51.04
N ASP A 9 12.12 -21.02 51.40
CA ASP A 9 12.98 -20.87 52.56
C ASP A 9 14.09 -19.87 52.23
N VAL A 10 14.04 -18.71 52.88
CA VAL A 10 14.96 -17.57 52.65
C VAL A 10 16.41 -17.97 52.94
N ASN A 11 16.64 -18.89 53.92
CA ASN A 11 17.98 -19.38 54.24
C ASN A 11 18.57 -20.21 53.09
N GLN A 12 17.77 -21.04 52.44
CA GLN A 12 18.21 -21.78 51.24
C GLN A 12 18.53 -20.83 50.07
N LEU A 13 17.83 -19.69 49.94
CA LEU A 13 18.13 -18.66 48.96
C LEU A 13 19.45 -17.95 49.26
N LEU A 14 19.75 -17.67 50.51
CA LEU A 14 21.02 -17.08 50.96
C LEU A 14 22.20 -18.02 50.79
N ASP A 15 22.06 -19.29 51.14
CA ASP A 15 23.07 -20.31 50.89
C ASP A 15 23.31 -20.59 49.40
N PHE A 16 22.27 -20.44 48.60
CA PHE A 16 22.36 -20.47 47.15
C PHE A 16 23.16 -19.29 46.59
N ALA A 17 22.99 -18.08 47.15
CA ALA A 17 23.66 -16.85 46.71
C ALA A 17 25.15 -16.78 47.17
N ASN A 18 25.51 -17.44 48.26
CA ASN A 18 26.89 -17.45 48.81
C ASN A 18 27.83 -18.44 48.14
N GLY A 19 27.35 -19.24 47.15
CA GLY A 19 28.18 -20.22 46.43
C GLY A 19 29.11 -19.58 45.39
N ASN A 20 30.08 -20.36 44.93
CA ASN A 20 30.92 -19.96 43.80
C ASN A 20 30.03 -19.66 42.57
N PRO A 21 30.22 -18.53 41.85
CA PRO A 21 29.38 -18.16 40.71
C PRO A 21 29.14 -19.28 39.69
N PHE A 22 30.12 -20.10 39.41
CA PHE A 22 30.00 -21.26 38.51
C PHE A 22 29.08 -22.37 39.07
N GLN A 23 29.09 -22.59 40.38
CA GLN A 23 28.21 -23.55 41.03
C GLN A 23 26.76 -23.05 41.07
N ILE A 24 26.56 -21.75 41.29
CA ILE A 24 25.24 -21.11 41.25
C ILE A 24 24.63 -21.25 39.84
N VAL A 25 25.39 -20.92 38.79
CA VAL A 25 24.95 -21.08 37.40
C VAL A 25 24.63 -22.52 37.06
N GLY A 26 25.49 -23.48 37.50
CA GLY A 26 25.24 -24.90 37.29
C GLY A 26 23.96 -25.39 37.97
N ARG A 27 23.72 -25.00 39.24
CA ARG A 27 22.48 -25.32 39.98
C ARG A 27 21.25 -24.71 39.35
N LEU A 28 21.31 -23.42 38.93
CA LEU A 28 20.24 -22.75 38.19
C LEU A 28 19.94 -23.46 36.88
N PHE A 29 20.98 -23.91 36.17
CA PHE A 29 20.80 -24.66 34.94
C PHE A 29 20.08 -25.98 35.17
N VAL A 30 20.49 -26.77 36.19
CA VAL A 30 19.83 -28.03 36.55
C VAL A 30 18.39 -27.81 37.02
N LEU A 31 18.10 -26.71 37.73
CA LEU A 31 16.75 -26.33 38.21
C LEU A 31 15.82 -25.85 37.10
N GLY A 32 16.25 -25.88 35.83
CA GLY A 32 15.42 -25.51 34.69
C GLY A 32 15.78 -24.16 34.03
N GLY A 33 16.91 -23.56 34.44
CA GLY A 33 17.40 -22.30 33.82
C GLY A 33 17.74 -22.44 32.34
N TRP A 34 17.85 -23.66 31.82
CA TRP A 34 17.97 -23.95 30.39
C TRP A 34 16.64 -23.77 29.59
N ILE A 35 15.48 -23.85 30.29
CA ILE A 35 14.15 -23.79 29.67
C ILE A 35 13.95 -22.47 28.90
N PRO A 36 14.21 -21.26 29.47
CA PRO A 36 14.12 -20.00 28.71
C PRO A 36 15.03 -20.00 27.49
N PHE A 37 16.25 -20.56 27.61
CA PHE A 37 17.18 -20.64 26.47
C PHE A 37 16.62 -21.53 25.34
N VAL A 38 16.06 -22.69 25.68
CA VAL A 38 15.42 -23.58 24.69
C VAL A 38 14.22 -22.90 24.04
N ILE A 39 13.41 -22.19 24.82
CA ILE A 39 12.26 -21.42 24.26
C ILE A 39 12.74 -20.39 23.24
N VAL A 40 13.79 -19.62 23.57
CA VAL A 40 14.37 -18.63 22.66
C VAL A 40 14.97 -19.31 21.41
N CYS A 41 15.67 -20.44 21.58
CA CYS A 41 16.21 -21.19 20.45
C CYS A 41 15.10 -21.74 19.54
N LEU A 42 14.05 -22.32 20.10
CA LEU A 42 12.91 -22.84 19.34
C LEU A 42 12.16 -21.71 18.61
N TRP A 43 11.99 -20.57 19.29
CA TRP A 43 11.44 -19.39 18.64
C TRP A 43 12.32 -18.91 17.50
N GLY A 44 13.63 -18.84 17.67
CA GLY A 44 14.58 -18.48 16.61
C GLY A 44 14.56 -19.46 15.44
N LEU A 45 14.57 -20.77 15.71
CA LEU A 45 14.46 -21.82 14.68
C LEU A 45 13.16 -21.69 13.88
N LYS A 46 12.06 -21.40 14.55
CA LYS A 46 10.76 -21.16 13.91
C LYS A 46 10.82 -20.00 12.93
N GLU A 47 11.42 -18.86 13.32
CA GLU A 47 11.54 -17.69 12.45
C GLU A 47 12.48 -17.96 11.26
N VAL A 48 13.62 -18.63 11.49
CA VAL A 48 14.55 -19.03 10.42
C VAL A 48 13.89 -20.00 9.45
N TRP A 49 13.15 -20.99 9.94
CA TRP A 49 12.37 -21.91 9.12
C TRP A 49 11.37 -21.18 8.23
N LEU A 50 10.58 -20.27 8.82
CA LEU A 50 9.59 -19.50 8.09
C LEU A 50 10.24 -18.64 6.99
N MET A 51 11.32 -17.92 7.33
CA MET A 51 12.08 -17.11 6.38
C MET A 51 12.63 -17.96 5.24
N TRP A 52 13.17 -19.13 5.54
CA TRP A 52 13.69 -20.06 4.53
C TRP A 52 12.58 -20.53 3.57
N ARG A 53 11.41 -20.94 4.12
CA ARG A 53 10.25 -21.35 3.30
C ARG A 53 9.72 -20.23 2.43
N GLN A 54 9.62 -19.02 2.97
CA GLN A 54 9.20 -17.83 2.23
C GLN A 54 10.17 -17.48 1.11
N ASN A 55 11.47 -17.57 1.34
CA ASN A 55 12.48 -17.35 0.30
C ASN A 55 12.38 -18.38 -0.83
N LEU A 56 12.13 -19.66 -0.52
CA LEU A 56 11.90 -20.70 -1.53
C LEU A 56 10.63 -20.42 -2.35
N PHE A 57 9.57 -19.93 -1.71
CA PHE A 57 8.34 -19.56 -2.40
C PHE A 57 8.58 -18.36 -3.32
N ALA A 58 9.21 -17.29 -2.80
CA ALA A 58 9.52 -16.09 -3.56
C ALA A 58 10.47 -16.35 -4.75
N ALA A 59 11.40 -17.30 -4.62
CA ALA A 59 12.32 -17.67 -5.70
C ALA A 59 11.62 -18.32 -6.92
N LYS A 60 10.43 -18.88 -6.72
CA LYS A 60 9.64 -19.47 -7.81
C LYS A 60 8.82 -18.44 -8.60
N ALA A 61 8.58 -17.27 -8.01
CA ALA A 61 7.77 -16.22 -8.62
C ALA A 61 8.55 -15.58 -9.78
N LYS A 62 7.91 -15.53 -10.95
CA LYS A 62 8.40 -14.77 -12.10
C LYS A 62 7.72 -13.41 -12.11
N TYR A 63 8.49 -12.37 -12.39
CA TYR A 63 8.01 -10.99 -12.40
C TYR A 63 8.18 -10.38 -13.77
N VAL A 64 7.26 -9.48 -14.11
CA VAL A 64 7.31 -8.61 -15.27
C VAL A 64 7.31 -7.16 -14.84
N LEU A 65 7.97 -6.31 -15.62
CA LEU A 65 7.94 -4.86 -15.46
C LEU A 65 7.16 -4.28 -16.64
N LEU A 66 6.09 -3.59 -16.33
CA LEU A 66 5.20 -2.95 -17.29
C LEU A 66 5.47 -1.45 -17.28
N ALA A 67 5.86 -0.90 -18.42
CA ALA A 67 5.92 0.54 -18.63
C ALA A 67 4.55 1.00 -19.10
N ILE A 68 4.05 2.05 -18.49
CA ILE A 68 2.69 2.59 -18.76
C ILE A 68 2.85 3.99 -19.31
N ASP A 69 2.33 4.17 -20.50
CA ASP A 69 2.29 5.45 -21.21
C ASP A 69 0.82 5.88 -21.33
N VAL A 70 0.49 7.06 -20.79
CA VAL A 70 -0.86 7.60 -20.80
C VAL A 70 -0.92 8.78 -21.78
N PRO A 71 -2.01 8.96 -22.55
CA PRO A 71 -2.16 10.05 -23.50
C PRO A 71 -1.96 11.44 -22.90
N LYS A 72 -1.49 12.39 -23.72
CA LYS A 72 -1.29 13.80 -23.30
C LYS A 72 -2.59 14.47 -22.85
N GLU A 73 -3.70 14.03 -23.41
CA GLU A 73 -5.05 14.58 -23.20
C GLU A 73 -5.79 13.85 -22.07
N ASN A 74 -5.04 13.29 -21.09
CA ASN A 74 -5.64 12.60 -19.95
C ASN A 74 -6.40 13.59 -19.05
N GLU A 75 -7.71 13.43 -18.96
CA GLU A 75 -8.60 14.21 -18.09
C GLU A 75 -8.99 13.44 -16.81
N GLN A 76 -8.58 12.18 -16.69
CA GLN A 76 -8.96 11.34 -15.56
C GLN A 76 -8.31 11.82 -14.27
N LEU A 77 -9.14 12.05 -13.26
CA LEU A 77 -8.72 12.40 -11.90
C LEU A 77 -8.06 11.21 -11.17
N PRO A 78 -7.33 11.43 -10.09
CA PRO A 78 -6.73 10.35 -9.28
C PRO A 78 -7.74 9.30 -8.79
N LYS A 79 -9.02 9.63 -8.76
CA LYS A 79 -10.10 8.70 -8.45
C LYS A 79 -10.16 7.51 -9.42
N ALA A 80 -9.77 7.70 -10.68
CA ALA A 80 -9.64 6.59 -11.63
C ALA A 80 -8.58 5.58 -11.15
N VAL A 81 -7.46 6.08 -10.64
CA VAL A 81 -6.40 5.23 -10.08
C VAL A 81 -6.83 4.57 -8.76
N GLU A 82 -7.69 5.20 -7.96
CA GLU A 82 -8.31 4.57 -6.79
C GLU A 82 -9.08 3.29 -7.19
N ASN A 83 -9.82 3.35 -8.31
CA ASN A 83 -10.49 2.18 -8.86
C ASN A 83 -9.48 1.10 -9.30
N VAL A 84 -8.38 1.49 -9.97
CA VAL A 84 -7.29 0.57 -10.34
C VAL A 84 -6.75 -0.17 -9.10
N PHE A 85 -6.42 0.56 -8.02
CA PHE A 85 -5.93 -0.05 -6.78
C PHE A 85 -6.98 -0.95 -6.12
N THR A 86 -8.24 -0.59 -6.19
CA THR A 86 -9.34 -1.42 -5.67
C THR A 86 -9.41 -2.75 -6.41
N HIS A 87 -9.27 -2.75 -7.73
CA HIS A 87 -9.20 -3.96 -8.53
C HIS A 87 -7.97 -4.81 -8.20
N ILE A 88 -6.79 -4.18 -8.08
CA ILE A 88 -5.55 -4.85 -7.72
C ILE A 88 -5.61 -5.46 -6.31
N HIS A 89 -6.35 -4.82 -5.38
CA HIS A 89 -6.58 -5.40 -4.06
C HIS A 89 -7.30 -6.75 -4.11
N GLY A 90 -8.06 -7.03 -5.17
CA GLY A 90 -8.66 -8.34 -5.44
C GLY A 90 -7.66 -9.48 -5.60
N ALA A 91 -6.36 -9.19 -5.89
CA ALA A 91 -5.29 -10.18 -5.88
C ALA A 91 -4.96 -10.72 -4.48
N SER A 92 -5.58 -10.16 -3.42
CA SER A 92 -5.42 -10.59 -2.04
C SER A 92 -5.70 -12.09 -1.89
N ALA A 93 -4.71 -12.84 -1.41
CA ALA A 93 -4.84 -14.26 -1.18
C ALA A 93 -5.12 -14.57 0.29
N SER A 94 -6.04 -15.49 0.55
CA SER A 94 -6.16 -16.06 1.89
C SER A 94 -4.97 -16.99 2.12
N VAL A 95 -4.11 -16.63 3.08
CA VAL A 95 -2.98 -17.46 3.48
C VAL A 95 -3.37 -18.22 4.74
N ASP A 96 -3.74 -19.48 4.57
CA ASP A 96 -4.03 -20.40 5.66
C ASP A 96 -2.77 -20.77 6.45
N PHE A 97 -2.94 -21.39 7.61
CA PHE A 97 -1.84 -21.78 8.48
C PHE A 97 -0.85 -22.72 7.77
N ILE A 98 -1.35 -23.72 7.05
CA ILE A 98 -0.52 -24.67 6.32
C ILE A 98 0.24 -23.97 5.19
N GLY A 99 -0.44 -23.14 4.40
CA GLY A 99 0.18 -22.34 3.34
C GLY A 99 1.30 -21.44 3.86
N LYS A 100 1.12 -20.83 5.04
CA LYS A 100 2.15 -20.00 5.66
C LYS A 100 3.36 -20.80 6.12
N TRP A 101 3.15 -21.89 6.86
CA TRP A 101 4.23 -22.58 7.57
C TRP A 101 4.89 -23.68 6.75
N ARG A 102 4.14 -24.42 5.91
CA ARG A 102 4.66 -25.49 5.07
C ARG A 102 5.10 -24.97 3.70
N ASP A 103 4.27 -24.17 3.04
CA ASP A 103 4.50 -23.73 1.67
C ASP A 103 5.23 -22.38 1.59
N GLY A 104 5.26 -21.62 2.69
CA GLY A 104 5.89 -20.29 2.74
C GLY A 104 5.14 -19.24 1.92
N LYS A 105 3.83 -19.42 1.70
CA LYS A 105 3.02 -18.50 0.88
C LYS A 105 3.11 -17.06 1.42
N LEU A 106 3.35 -16.14 0.52
CA LEU A 106 3.36 -14.71 0.76
C LEU A 106 2.21 -14.04 0.03
N GLN A 107 1.78 -12.90 0.57
CA GLN A 107 0.87 -12.02 -0.16
C GLN A 107 1.58 -11.44 -1.40
N PRO A 108 0.87 -11.28 -2.51
CA PRO A 108 1.43 -10.65 -3.71
C PRO A 108 1.88 -9.22 -3.38
N THR A 109 3.03 -8.86 -3.93
CA THR A 109 3.59 -7.51 -3.80
C THR A 109 3.67 -6.88 -5.18
N PHE A 110 3.04 -5.74 -5.31
CA PHE A 110 3.10 -4.89 -6.48
C PHE A 110 4.09 -3.76 -6.22
N SER A 111 4.85 -3.36 -7.22
CA SER A 111 5.71 -2.18 -7.14
C SER A 111 5.21 -1.15 -8.13
N PHE A 112 4.81 0.01 -7.64
CA PHE A 112 4.43 1.18 -8.42
C PHE A 112 5.60 2.15 -8.41
N GLU A 113 6.12 2.45 -9.57
CA GLU A 113 7.38 3.17 -9.69
C GLU A 113 7.21 4.39 -10.61
N ILE A 114 7.80 5.52 -10.20
CA ILE A 114 7.93 6.72 -11.02
C ILE A 114 9.43 6.99 -11.15
N CYS A 115 9.96 6.83 -12.35
CA CYS A 115 11.39 6.91 -12.58
C CYS A 115 11.70 8.01 -13.58
N SER A 116 12.70 8.81 -13.27
CA SER A 116 13.25 9.78 -14.19
C SER A 116 14.65 9.34 -14.62
N HIS A 117 14.81 9.18 -15.92
CA HIS A 117 16.04 8.81 -16.59
C HIS A 117 16.56 10.03 -17.37
N GLY A 118 17.47 10.80 -16.75
CA GLY A 118 18.01 12.01 -17.39
C GLY A 118 16.95 13.08 -17.69
N GLY A 119 15.92 13.18 -16.84
CA GLY A 119 14.78 14.08 -17.02
C GLY A 119 13.56 13.45 -17.71
N TYR A 120 13.71 12.29 -18.33
CA TYR A 120 12.60 11.53 -18.89
C TYR A 120 11.86 10.78 -17.81
N VAL A 121 10.61 11.11 -17.57
CA VAL A 121 9.79 10.49 -16.51
C VAL A 121 8.90 9.40 -17.09
N GLN A 122 8.99 8.21 -16.51
CA GLN A 122 8.26 7.01 -16.90
C GLN A 122 7.58 6.38 -15.68
N PHE A 123 6.34 5.92 -15.88
CA PHE A 123 5.58 5.15 -14.90
C PHE A 123 5.77 3.66 -15.16
N TYR A 124 6.04 2.92 -14.08
CA TYR A 124 6.20 1.47 -14.15
C TYR A 124 5.35 0.78 -13.09
N VAL A 125 4.85 -0.39 -13.44
CA VAL A 125 4.26 -1.33 -12.50
C VAL A 125 4.97 -2.67 -12.64
N ARG A 126 5.54 -3.15 -11.52
CA ARG A 126 6.12 -4.50 -11.48
C ARG A 126 5.19 -5.42 -10.73
N THR A 127 4.85 -6.53 -11.37
CA THR A 127 3.95 -7.54 -10.84
C THR A 127 4.44 -8.96 -11.13
N GLU A 128 3.90 -9.95 -10.42
CA GLU A 128 4.08 -11.34 -10.82
C GLU A 128 3.36 -11.61 -12.15
N VAL A 129 3.92 -12.47 -13.00
CA VAL A 129 3.35 -12.83 -14.32
C VAL A 129 1.88 -13.24 -14.21
N ARG A 130 1.51 -13.98 -13.15
CA ARG A 130 0.12 -14.45 -12.93
C ARG A 130 -0.90 -13.31 -12.70
N PHE A 131 -0.44 -12.12 -12.33
CA PHE A 131 -1.30 -10.95 -12.08
C PHE A 131 -1.16 -9.88 -13.17
N ARG A 132 -0.45 -10.19 -14.25
CA ARG A 132 -0.29 -9.27 -15.39
C ARG A 132 -1.65 -8.83 -15.94
N ASP A 133 -2.48 -9.79 -16.31
CA ASP A 133 -3.80 -9.52 -16.90
C ASP A 133 -4.71 -8.73 -15.96
N LEU A 134 -4.62 -8.99 -14.64
CA LEU A 134 -5.34 -8.22 -13.64
C LEU A 134 -4.94 -6.75 -13.64
N VAL A 135 -3.62 -6.48 -13.68
CA VAL A 135 -3.08 -5.10 -13.70
C VAL A 135 -3.43 -4.40 -15.00
N GLU A 136 -3.24 -5.07 -16.15
CA GLU A 136 -3.59 -4.52 -17.47
C GLU A 136 -5.08 -4.20 -17.56
N SER A 137 -5.96 -5.13 -17.19
CA SER A 137 -7.40 -4.93 -17.19
C SER A 137 -7.83 -3.80 -16.25
N ALA A 138 -7.22 -3.69 -15.06
CA ALA A 138 -7.51 -2.62 -14.12
C ALA A 138 -7.15 -1.25 -14.69
N ILE A 139 -6.02 -1.14 -15.39
CA ILE A 139 -5.57 0.12 -16.01
C ILE A 139 -6.43 0.45 -17.22
N PHE A 140 -6.64 -0.48 -18.16
CA PHE A 140 -7.44 -0.24 -19.36
C PHE A 140 -8.90 0.10 -19.06
N SER A 141 -9.45 -0.41 -17.95
CA SER A 141 -10.82 -0.07 -17.53
C SER A 141 -11.00 1.43 -17.23
N GLN A 142 -9.93 2.10 -16.80
CA GLN A 142 -9.94 3.52 -16.43
C GLN A 142 -9.23 4.40 -17.48
N TYR A 143 -8.26 3.84 -18.18
CA TYR A 143 -7.42 4.49 -19.20
C TYR A 143 -7.40 3.65 -20.48
N PRO A 144 -8.49 3.69 -21.29
CA PRO A 144 -8.59 2.85 -22.49
C PRO A 144 -7.50 3.11 -23.54
N ASP A 145 -7.03 4.37 -23.59
CA ASP A 145 -6.01 4.81 -24.54
C ASP A 145 -4.57 4.70 -23.99
N ALA A 146 -4.38 4.08 -22.82
CA ALA A 146 -3.05 3.85 -22.28
C ALA A 146 -2.30 2.77 -23.10
N GLU A 147 -1.00 2.94 -23.27
CA GLU A 147 -0.13 1.89 -23.82
C GLU A 147 0.63 1.22 -22.67
N ILE A 148 0.54 -0.11 -22.60
CA ILE A 148 1.24 -0.92 -21.61
C ILE A 148 2.21 -1.84 -22.33
N ASN A 149 3.50 -1.63 -22.08
CA ASN A 149 4.57 -2.39 -22.72
C ASN A 149 5.39 -3.13 -21.66
N GLU A 150 5.67 -4.42 -21.91
CA GLU A 150 6.62 -5.17 -21.10
C GLU A 150 8.06 -4.71 -21.46
N VAL A 151 8.83 -4.36 -20.44
CA VAL A 151 10.18 -3.83 -20.61
C VAL A 151 11.17 -4.56 -19.72
N GLU A 152 12.45 -4.49 -20.09
CA GLU A 152 13.53 -4.96 -19.23
C GLU A 152 13.66 -4.10 -17.98
N ASP A 153 14.08 -4.71 -16.88
CA ASP A 153 14.24 -4.01 -15.61
C ASP A 153 15.37 -2.98 -15.69
N TYR A 154 15.00 -1.69 -15.75
CA TYR A 154 15.90 -0.54 -15.79
C TYR A 154 16.93 -0.51 -14.66
N ALA A 155 16.65 -1.17 -13.52
CA ALA A 155 17.53 -1.21 -12.36
C ALA A 155 18.64 -2.29 -12.50
N THR A 156 18.50 -3.22 -13.46
CA THR A 156 19.47 -4.34 -13.66
C THR A 156 20.89 -3.87 -13.96
N PRO A 157 21.15 -2.89 -14.83
CA PRO A 157 22.50 -2.41 -15.12
C PRO A 157 23.24 -1.88 -13.89
N PHE A 158 22.50 -1.36 -12.90
CA PHE A 158 23.06 -0.77 -11.68
C PHE A 158 23.46 -1.79 -10.61
N LYS A 159 23.20 -3.08 -10.81
CA LYS A 159 23.66 -4.17 -9.89
C LYS A 159 25.18 -4.21 -9.73
N THR A 160 25.91 -3.78 -10.73
CA THR A 160 27.36 -3.79 -10.76
C THR A 160 28.01 -2.61 -10.04
N MET A 161 27.20 -1.66 -9.53
CA MET A 161 27.72 -0.50 -8.79
C MET A 161 28.50 -0.92 -7.54
N THR A 162 29.69 -0.36 -7.39
CA THR A 162 30.56 -0.59 -6.23
C THR A 162 30.59 0.63 -5.33
N PHE A 163 30.63 0.37 -4.02
CA PHE A 163 30.70 1.42 -3.01
C PHE A 163 31.91 1.16 -2.09
N PRO A 164 32.78 2.17 -1.85
CA PRO A 164 32.75 3.54 -2.39
C PRO A 164 33.03 3.59 -3.89
N PRO A 165 32.53 4.61 -4.62
CA PRO A 165 32.85 4.81 -6.03
C PRO A 165 34.35 5.11 -6.20
N LYS A 166 35.01 4.38 -7.11
CA LYS A 166 36.46 4.43 -7.29
C LYS A 166 36.94 5.75 -7.90
N ASP A 167 36.20 6.19 -8.94
CA ASP A 167 36.55 7.37 -9.73
C ASP A 167 35.45 8.44 -9.66
N GLY A 168 35.78 9.67 -10.11
CA GLY A 168 34.82 10.76 -10.12
C GLY A 168 33.63 10.55 -11.07
N ASP A 169 33.83 9.80 -12.14
CA ASP A 169 32.80 9.44 -13.12
C ASP A 169 32.01 8.20 -12.69
N ALA A 170 32.51 7.48 -11.68
CA ALA A 170 31.79 6.36 -11.09
C ALA A 170 30.48 6.82 -10.44
N LEU A 171 29.43 6.03 -10.64
CA LEU A 171 28.10 6.31 -10.12
C LEU A 171 28.10 6.20 -8.58
N ASP A 172 27.47 7.15 -7.95
CA ASP A 172 27.21 7.16 -6.52
C ASP A 172 25.71 7.27 -6.25
N LEU A 173 25.28 6.78 -5.09
CA LEU A 173 23.87 6.66 -4.72
C LEU A 173 23.57 7.50 -3.48
N PHE A 174 22.39 8.12 -3.49
CA PHE A 174 21.68 8.56 -2.30
C PHE A 174 20.31 7.87 -2.27
N GLY A 175 19.88 7.43 -1.08
CA GLY A 175 18.56 6.81 -0.92
C GLY A 175 17.94 7.11 0.43
N SER A 176 16.63 7.22 0.43
CA SER A 176 15.81 7.44 1.63
C SER A 176 14.55 6.59 1.57
N GLU A 177 14.13 6.07 2.70
CA GLU A 177 12.82 5.45 2.87
C GLU A 177 11.92 6.34 3.72
N PHE A 178 10.62 6.34 3.44
CA PHE A 178 9.62 7.11 4.16
C PHE A 178 8.68 6.19 4.91
N LYS A 179 8.22 6.66 6.07
CA LYS A 179 7.20 6.01 6.89
C LYS A 179 6.19 7.04 7.36
N LEU A 180 5.03 6.59 7.79
CA LEU A 180 4.08 7.43 8.49
C LEU A 180 4.62 7.79 9.89
N LYS A 181 4.34 9.03 10.33
CA LYS A 181 4.78 9.56 11.62
C LYS A 181 3.92 9.04 12.76
N ASN A 182 2.60 9.04 12.55
CA ASN A 182 1.57 8.62 13.48
C ASN A 182 1.07 7.20 13.14
N PRO A 183 0.29 6.55 14.02
CA PRO A 183 -0.29 5.23 13.76
C PRO A 183 -1.03 5.15 12.42
N ASP A 184 -1.00 3.97 11.81
CA ASP A 184 -1.46 3.73 10.44
C ASP A 184 -2.97 4.02 10.20
N TYR A 185 -3.78 4.09 11.25
CA TYR A 185 -5.20 4.43 11.13
C TYR A 185 -5.47 5.93 10.93
N PHE A 186 -4.50 6.81 11.16
CA PHE A 186 -4.64 8.22 10.82
C PHE A 186 -4.39 8.44 9.33
N PRO A 187 -5.27 9.20 8.63
CA PRO A 187 -5.08 9.49 7.21
C PRO A 187 -4.01 10.54 6.97
N ILE A 188 -3.41 10.48 5.76
CA ILE A 188 -2.71 11.61 5.14
C ILE A 188 -3.73 12.46 4.37
N ARG A 189 -3.29 13.60 3.88
CA ARG A 189 -4.08 14.44 2.98
C ARG A 189 -4.31 13.72 1.65
N THR A 190 -5.58 13.58 1.25
CA THR A 190 -5.99 12.85 0.04
C THR A 190 -6.27 13.78 -1.14
N HIS A 191 -6.35 13.24 -2.35
CA HIS A 191 -6.57 14.00 -3.58
C HIS A 191 -7.87 14.82 -3.53
N ASP A 192 -8.90 14.40 -2.81
CA ASP A 192 -10.18 15.13 -2.68
C ASP A 192 -9.99 16.51 -2.02
N GLU A 193 -8.94 16.69 -1.20
CA GLU A 193 -8.63 17.95 -0.54
C GLU A 193 -7.83 18.94 -1.44
N PHE A 194 -7.39 18.51 -2.63
CA PHE A 194 -6.69 19.35 -3.60
C PHE A 194 -7.64 19.94 -4.66
N GLU A 195 -8.92 19.58 -4.61
CA GLU A 195 -9.95 20.20 -5.42
C GLU A 195 -10.33 21.56 -4.85
N GLU A 196 -10.18 22.61 -5.65
CA GLU A 196 -10.55 23.96 -5.25
C GLU A 196 -12.07 24.12 -5.41
N LYS A 197 -12.81 23.94 -4.31
CA LYS A 197 -14.29 23.87 -4.28
C LYS A 197 -14.99 25.08 -4.89
N LEU A 198 -14.33 26.25 -4.92
CA LEU A 198 -14.89 27.50 -5.47
C LEU A 198 -14.66 27.64 -6.98
N ALA A 199 -13.55 27.11 -7.50
CA ALA A 199 -13.17 27.27 -8.91
C ALA A 199 -13.49 26.03 -9.75
N GLY A 200 -13.76 24.87 -9.12
CA GLY A 200 -13.91 23.59 -9.80
C GLY A 200 -12.63 23.14 -10.51
N GLU A 201 -11.50 23.77 -10.18
CA GLU A 201 -10.20 23.45 -10.76
C GLU A 201 -9.45 22.49 -9.86
N TYR A 202 -9.00 21.37 -10.42
CA TYR A 202 -8.19 20.39 -9.72
C TYR A 202 -6.70 20.70 -9.93
N LYS A 203 -5.97 20.91 -8.82
CA LYS A 203 -4.52 21.07 -8.83
C LYS A 203 -3.86 19.72 -8.57
N ASP A 204 -3.22 19.18 -9.60
CA ASP A 204 -2.52 17.90 -9.51
C ASP A 204 -1.38 17.94 -8.47
N PRO A 205 -1.49 17.19 -7.37
CA PRO A 205 -0.47 17.19 -6.33
C PRO A 205 0.85 16.54 -6.78
N LEU A 206 0.85 15.68 -7.80
CA LEU A 206 2.08 15.11 -8.37
C LEU A 206 2.80 16.08 -9.32
N GLY A 207 2.13 17.12 -9.82
CA GLY A 207 2.71 18.05 -10.78
C GLY A 207 4.07 18.60 -10.34
N THR A 208 4.20 19.04 -9.08
CA THR A 208 5.45 19.56 -8.54
C THR A 208 6.56 18.49 -8.50
N MET A 209 6.21 17.27 -8.19
CA MET A 209 7.17 16.15 -8.17
C MET A 209 7.62 15.82 -9.58
N LEU A 210 6.69 15.68 -10.52
CA LEU A 210 7.00 15.35 -11.93
C LEU A 210 7.83 16.45 -12.58
N GLU A 211 7.54 17.72 -12.29
CA GLU A 211 8.35 18.85 -12.76
C GLU A 211 9.78 18.80 -12.19
N SER A 212 9.93 18.48 -10.91
CA SER A 212 11.25 18.32 -10.28
C SER A 212 12.03 17.14 -10.89
N LEU A 213 11.35 16.05 -11.20
CA LEU A 213 11.91 14.87 -11.85
C LEU A 213 12.28 15.13 -13.31
N SER A 214 11.58 16.01 -14.03
CA SER A 214 11.91 16.38 -15.41
C SER A 214 13.11 17.32 -15.52
N LYS A 215 13.49 18.02 -14.45
CA LYS A 215 14.59 18.99 -14.45
C LYS A 215 15.95 18.39 -14.04
N ILE A 216 16.06 17.09 -13.87
CA ILE A 216 17.35 16.46 -13.59
C ILE A 216 18.23 16.44 -14.82
N ARG A 217 19.54 16.32 -14.63
CA ARG A 217 20.53 16.28 -15.73
C ARG A 217 20.45 14.94 -16.47
N PRO A 218 20.88 14.88 -17.74
CA PRO A 218 20.86 13.65 -18.55
C PRO A 218 21.56 12.44 -17.91
N GLU A 219 22.61 12.67 -17.11
CA GLU A 219 23.40 11.63 -16.45
C GLU A 219 22.84 11.22 -15.08
N GLU A 220 21.77 11.88 -14.62
CA GLU A 220 21.15 11.64 -13.32
C GLU A 220 19.96 10.71 -13.45
N GLN A 221 19.76 9.90 -12.42
CA GLN A 221 18.62 8.99 -12.29
C GLN A 221 17.93 9.25 -10.96
N VAL A 222 16.62 9.41 -10.98
CA VAL A 222 15.81 9.53 -9.75
C VAL A 222 14.65 8.57 -9.84
N TRP A 223 14.54 7.71 -8.85
CA TRP A 223 13.53 6.65 -8.83
C TRP A 223 12.71 6.74 -7.54
N LEU A 224 11.41 6.83 -7.67
CA LEU A 224 10.44 6.67 -6.59
C LEU A 224 9.82 5.28 -6.72
N GLN A 225 9.84 4.50 -5.65
CA GLN A 225 9.26 3.16 -5.57
C GLN A 225 8.27 3.08 -4.44
N ILE A 226 7.08 2.60 -4.73
CA ILE A 226 6.02 2.32 -3.77
C ILE A 226 5.71 0.83 -3.86
N LEU A 227 6.17 0.06 -2.87
CA LEU A 227 5.79 -1.34 -2.75
C LEU A 227 4.44 -1.40 -2.05
N ALA A 228 3.48 -2.06 -2.66
CA ALA A 228 2.15 -2.28 -2.11
C ALA A 228 1.90 -3.78 -1.97
N THR A 229 1.64 -4.23 -0.74
CA THR A 229 1.33 -5.62 -0.41
C THR A 229 -0.01 -5.64 0.31
N THR A 230 -0.93 -6.52 -0.06
CA THR A 230 -2.19 -6.64 0.67
C THR A 230 -1.93 -7.09 2.11
N PRO A 231 -2.54 -6.45 3.13
CA PRO A 231 -2.31 -6.84 4.51
C PRO A 231 -2.88 -8.22 4.80
N SER A 232 -2.12 -9.04 5.52
CA SER A 232 -2.57 -10.38 5.94
C SER A 232 -3.59 -10.33 7.09
N ASN A 233 -3.70 -9.19 7.79
CA ASN A 233 -4.62 -8.97 8.89
C ASN A 233 -5.20 -7.54 8.82
N ASN A 234 -6.31 -7.33 9.53
CA ASN A 234 -6.99 -6.04 9.62
C ASN A 234 -6.73 -5.34 10.98
N ASP A 235 -5.56 -5.54 11.59
CA ASP A 235 -5.28 -5.00 12.92
C ASP A 235 -5.25 -3.47 12.93
N TRP A 236 -4.83 -2.84 11.85
CA TRP A 236 -4.88 -1.40 11.69
C TRP A 236 -6.32 -0.84 11.68
N LYS A 237 -7.28 -1.56 11.07
CA LYS A 237 -8.71 -1.21 11.10
C LYS A 237 -9.27 -1.34 12.50
N LYS A 238 -8.97 -2.46 13.19
CA LYS A 238 -9.38 -2.67 14.59
C LYS A 238 -8.80 -1.60 15.52
N ALA A 239 -7.54 -1.19 15.29
CA ALA A 239 -6.92 -0.10 16.05
C ALA A 239 -7.62 1.24 15.80
N GLY A 240 -8.02 1.54 14.56
CA GLY A 240 -8.81 2.71 14.22
C GLY A 240 -10.21 2.69 14.85
N GLU A 241 -10.92 1.56 14.78
CA GLU A 241 -12.20 1.38 15.45
C GLU A 241 -12.09 1.60 16.97
N LYS A 242 -11.03 1.06 17.59
CA LYS A 242 -10.74 1.26 19.01
C LYS A 242 -10.47 2.73 19.33
N TYR A 243 -9.73 3.43 18.47
CA TYR A 243 -9.51 4.86 18.61
C TYR A 243 -10.83 5.65 18.56
N ILE A 244 -11.70 5.36 17.57
CA ILE A 244 -13.01 6.01 17.44
C ILE A 244 -13.88 5.76 18.67
N LYS A 245 -13.99 4.50 19.13
CA LYS A 245 -14.74 4.14 20.34
C LYS A 245 -14.23 4.87 21.58
N LYS A 246 -12.88 4.95 21.73
CA LYS A 246 -12.24 5.67 22.84
C LYS A 246 -12.58 7.16 22.82
N MET A 247 -12.53 7.80 21.65
CA MET A 247 -12.86 9.22 21.49
C MET A 247 -14.35 9.47 21.72
N ALA A 248 -15.22 8.60 21.20
CA ALA A 248 -16.66 8.64 21.45
C ALA A 248 -17.06 8.37 22.92
N GLY A 249 -16.10 7.97 23.77
CA GLY A 249 -16.37 7.68 25.18
C GLY A 249 -17.06 6.34 25.43
N ILE A 250 -17.11 5.47 24.42
CA ILE A 250 -17.67 4.13 24.54
C ILE A 250 -16.68 3.25 25.30
N LYS A 251 -17.05 2.84 26.51
CA LYS A 251 -16.23 1.93 27.31
C LYS A 251 -16.26 0.54 26.68
N GLU A 252 -15.08 0.03 26.27
CA GLU A 252 -14.98 -1.39 25.90
C GLU A 252 -15.18 -2.22 27.18
N THR A 253 -16.14 -3.14 27.15
CA THR A 253 -16.23 -4.18 28.18
C THR A 253 -14.95 -5.01 28.08
N PRO A 254 -14.17 -5.14 29.16
CA PRO A 254 -12.95 -5.93 29.15
C PRO A 254 -13.30 -7.37 28.73
N LYS A 255 -12.60 -7.88 27.71
CA LYS A 255 -12.73 -9.31 27.33
C LYS A 255 -12.36 -10.15 28.54
N PRO A 256 -13.18 -11.14 28.91
CA PRO A 256 -12.88 -11.99 30.03
C PRO A 256 -11.49 -12.64 29.84
N ASN A 257 -10.60 -12.41 30.81
CA ASN A 257 -9.30 -13.08 30.81
C ASN A 257 -9.54 -14.59 30.92
N LEU A 258 -8.87 -15.36 30.07
CA LEU A 258 -8.97 -16.82 30.05
C LEU A 258 -8.71 -17.45 31.45
N LEU A 259 -7.82 -16.85 32.22
CA LEU A 259 -7.51 -17.25 33.61
C LEU A 259 -8.68 -16.99 34.56
N ALA A 260 -9.47 -15.93 34.39
CA ALA A 260 -10.64 -15.65 35.22
C ALA A 260 -11.84 -16.55 34.85
N GLN A 261 -11.94 -16.96 33.58
CA GLN A 261 -12.92 -17.98 33.16
C GLN A 261 -12.62 -19.36 33.77
N ILE A 262 -11.33 -19.74 33.84
CA ILE A 262 -10.91 -21.01 34.42
C ILE A 262 -11.11 -21.00 35.96
N ALA A 263 -10.99 -19.83 36.60
CA ALA A 263 -11.20 -19.67 38.04
C ALA A 263 -12.68 -19.56 38.46
N GLY A 264 -13.63 -19.50 37.49
CA GLY A 264 -15.07 -19.45 37.78
C GLY A 264 -15.54 -18.17 38.50
N ILE A 265 -14.72 -17.12 38.54
CA ILE A 265 -15.01 -15.87 39.21
C ILE A 265 -15.64 -14.88 38.20
N PRO A 266 -16.86 -14.34 38.43
CA PRO A 266 -17.44 -13.34 37.54
C PRO A 266 -16.57 -12.06 37.52
N ILE A 267 -16.07 -11.71 36.35
CA ILE A 267 -15.08 -10.62 36.13
C ILE A 267 -15.60 -9.25 36.52
N GLY A 268 -16.92 -9.05 36.47
CA GLY A 268 -17.54 -7.82 36.96
C GLY A 268 -17.27 -7.51 38.43
N ILE A 269 -17.08 -8.54 39.23
CA ILE A 269 -16.81 -8.42 40.67
C ILE A 269 -15.36 -8.02 40.95
N LEU A 270 -14.41 -8.51 40.10
CA LEU A 270 -12.98 -8.25 40.32
C LEU A 270 -12.57 -6.84 39.86
N SER A 271 -13.21 -6.29 38.83
CA SER A 271 -12.93 -4.95 38.34
C SER A 271 -13.47 -3.86 39.29
N ASP A 272 -14.65 -4.06 39.91
CA ASP A 272 -15.23 -3.10 40.86
C ASP A 272 -14.51 -3.13 42.21
N ALA A 273 -14.06 -4.29 42.68
CA ALA A 273 -13.31 -4.40 43.91
C ALA A 273 -11.92 -3.77 43.85
N MET A 274 -11.27 -3.79 42.67
CA MET A 274 -9.95 -3.16 42.47
C MET A 274 -10.02 -1.64 42.30
N ILE A 275 -11.13 -1.09 41.80
CA ILE A 275 -11.23 0.33 41.45
C ILE A 275 -11.86 1.15 42.59
N HIS A 276 -12.74 0.58 43.41
CA HIS A 276 -13.53 1.33 44.36
C HIS A 276 -13.50 0.86 45.83
N GLY A 277 -12.80 -0.20 46.18
CA GLY A 277 -12.61 -0.60 47.60
C GLY A 277 -13.86 -0.81 48.42
N SER A 278 -15.01 -1.01 47.80
CA SER A 278 -16.32 -1.13 48.50
C SER A 278 -16.86 -2.55 48.46
N VAL A 279 -17.31 -3.00 49.60
CA VAL A 279 -17.91 -4.31 49.83
C VAL A 279 -19.26 -4.39 49.11
N ILE A 280 -19.43 -5.43 48.31
CA ILE A 280 -20.57 -5.66 47.44
C ILE A 280 -21.75 -6.19 48.27
N THR A 281 -22.89 -5.49 48.23
CA THR A 281 -24.21 -6.03 48.55
C THR A 281 -24.85 -6.61 47.28
N PRO A 282 -25.38 -7.86 47.28
CA PRO A 282 -26.01 -8.44 46.10
C PRO A 282 -27.42 -7.83 45.91
N GLY A 283 -27.57 -7.00 44.91
CA GLY A 283 -28.87 -6.48 44.53
C GLY A 283 -28.75 -5.24 43.65
N GLU A 284 -29.26 -5.36 42.42
CA GLU A 284 -29.47 -4.33 41.42
C GLU A 284 -28.28 -4.01 40.48
N VAL A 285 -28.26 -4.73 39.39
CA VAL A 285 -27.58 -4.28 38.16
C VAL A 285 -28.44 -3.20 37.50
N VAL A 286 -28.26 -1.97 37.92
CA VAL A 286 -28.79 -0.82 37.18
C VAL A 286 -27.94 -0.62 35.96
N LYS A 287 -28.44 -0.99 34.78
CA LYS A 287 -27.93 -0.55 33.49
C LYS A 287 -28.06 0.97 33.41
N LYS A 288 -27.05 1.72 33.85
CA LYS A 288 -26.92 3.14 33.50
C LYS A 288 -26.77 3.25 31.99
N LYS A 289 -27.83 3.72 31.34
CA LYS A 289 -27.81 4.17 29.95
C LYS A 289 -26.67 5.19 29.82
N ASP A 290 -25.79 4.99 28.82
CA ASP A 290 -24.60 5.84 28.53
C ASP A 290 -25.01 7.22 27.97
N ASP A 291 -25.63 8.08 28.77
CA ASP A 291 -25.80 9.50 28.44
C ASP A 291 -24.45 10.25 28.36
N SER A 292 -23.42 9.71 29.02
CA SER A 292 -22.07 10.32 29.02
C SER A 292 -21.35 10.26 27.67
N SER A 293 -21.65 9.29 26.83
CA SER A 293 -21.02 9.15 25.50
C SER A 293 -21.58 10.17 24.50
N MET A 294 -22.90 10.40 24.54
CA MET A 294 -23.58 11.39 23.70
C MET A 294 -23.14 12.81 24.06
N PHE A 295 -23.00 13.10 25.36
CA PHE A 295 -22.51 14.40 25.84
C PHE A 295 -21.05 14.65 25.44
N LYS A 296 -20.17 13.64 25.52
CA LYS A 296 -18.78 13.77 25.05
C LYS A 296 -18.69 14.04 23.56
N MET A 297 -19.54 13.40 22.76
CA MET A 297 -19.57 13.60 21.31
C MET A 297 -20.04 15.03 20.94
N LEU A 298 -20.96 15.62 21.72
CA LEU A 298 -21.42 17.01 21.57
C LEU A 298 -20.34 18.02 21.99
N MET A 299 -19.52 17.70 22.99
CA MET A 299 -18.44 18.56 23.52
C MET A 299 -17.10 18.42 22.77
N MET A 300 -17.03 17.60 21.72
CA MET A 300 -15.81 17.48 20.90
C MET A 300 -15.53 18.75 20.13
N THR A 301 -14.24 19.14 20.11
CA THR A 301 -13.79 20.23 19.23
C THR A 301 -13.96 19.84 17.76
N PRO A 302 -14.22 20.81 16.86
CA PRO A 302 -14.35 20.53 15.42
C PRO A 302 -13.16 19.74 14.85
N ASP A 303 -11.96 20.04 15.31
CA ASP A 303 -10.73 19.35 14.88
C ASP A 303 -10.69 17.87 15.27
N THR A 304 -11.10 17.54 16.52
CA THR A 304 -11.17 16.14 16.96
C THR A 304 -12.25 15.36 16.22
N LYS A 305 -13.36 16.03 15.88
CA LYS A 305 -14.43 15.43 15.08
C LYS A 305 -13.97 15.15 13.66
N ALA A 306 -13.33 16.13 13.00
CA ALA A 306 -12.76 15.96 11.67
C ALA A 306 -11.70 14.85 11.63
N THR A 307 -10.84 14.76 12.64
CA THR A 307 -9.86 13.67 12.76
C THR A 307 -10.54 12.31 12.89
N MET A 308 -11.60 12.19 13.70
CA MET A 308 -12.38 10.96 13.83
C MET A 308 -13.05 10.55 12.52
N GLU A 309 -13.66 11.50 11.82
CA GLU A 309 -14.29 11.28 10.51
C GLU A 309 -13.25 10.80 9.50
N GLY A 310 -12.08 11.43 9.42
CA GLY A 310 -10.98 11.01 8.56
C GLY A 310 -10.46 9.59 8.88
N VAL A 311 -10.36 9.23 10.18
CA VAL A 311 -10.02 7.86 10.58
C VAL A 311 -11.11 6.88 10.16
N ALA A 312 -12.39 7.22 10.33
CA ALA A 312 -13.51 6.38 9.93
C ALA A 312 -13.51 6.13 8.41
N GLU A 313 -13.30 7.18 7.63
CA GLU A 313 -13.19 7.08 6.17
C GLU A 313 -11.99 6.22 5.73
N LYS A 314 -10.82 6.40 6.36
CA LYS A 314 -9.64 5.60 6.04
C LYS A 314 -9.87 4.11 6.29
N ILE A 315 -10.42 3.72 7.43
CA ILE A 315 -10.63 2.30 7.78
C ILE A 315 -11.78 1.65 7.00
N ALA A 316 -12.70 2.43 6.44
CA ALA A 316 -13.79 1.93 5.60
C ALA A 316 -13.28 1.35 4.27
N LYS A 317 -12.21 1.92 3.71
CA LYS A 317 -11.65 1.53 2.41
C LYS A 317 -10.64 0.38 2.53
N PRO A 318 -10.38 -0.37 1.43
CA PRO A 318 -9.27 -1.32 1.37
C PRO A 318 -7.92 -0.62 1.58
N GLY A 319 -6.95 -1.33 2.16
CA GLY A 319 -5.63 -0.79 2.40
C GLY A 319 -4.51 -1.72 1.96
N PHE A 320 -3.32 -1.17 1.77
CA PHE A 320 -2.10 -1.88 1.45
C PHE A 320 -1.02 -1.58 2.48
N ASN A 321 -0.21 -2.57 2.81
CA ASN A 321 1.06 -2.37 3.48
C ASN A 321 2.04 -1.77 2.47
N CYS A 322 2.30 -0.49 2.59
CA CYS A 322 3.12 0.25 1.65
C CYS A 322 4.53 0.50 2.19
N LYS A 323 5.50 0.54 1.27
CA LYS A 323 6.85 1.01 1.53
C LYS A 323 7.27 1.97 0.44
N ILE A 324 7.66 3.18 0.83
CA ILE A 324 8.04 4.24 -0.09
C ILE A 324 9.54 4.44 -0.02
N ARG A 325 10.21 4.36 -1.17
CA ARG A 325 11.64 4.57 -1.35
C ARG A 325 11.92 5.58 -2.42
N ILE A 326 12.96 6.38 -2.19
CA ILE A 326 13.54 7.27 -3.20
C ILE A 326 15.01 6.90 -3.34
N VAL A 327 15.45 6.77 -4.57
CA VAL A 327 16.85 6.54 -4.92
C VAL A 327 17.26 7.58 -5.96
N TYR A 328 18.37 8.24 -5.70
CA TYR A 328 19.02 9.18 -6.60
C TYR A 328 20.41 8.66 -6.92
N ILE A 329 20.70 8.45 -8.21
CA ILE A 329 21.97 7.96 -8.72
C ILE A 329 22.54 8.99 -9.70
N ALA A 330 23.80 9.32 -9.53
CA ALA A 330 24.51 10.22 -10.42
C ALA A 330 26.03 9.95 -10.35
N PRO A 331 26.80 10.33 -11.38
CA PRO A 331 28.24 10.40 -11.28
C PRO A 331 28.68 11.23 -10.07
N LYS A 332 29.69 10.77 -9.32
CA LYS A 332 30.13 11.38 -8.07
C LYS A 332 30.48 12.87 -8.24
N LYS A 333 31.00 13.26 -9.42
CA LYS A 333 31.37 14.65 -9.74
C LYS A 333 30.17 15.61 -9.77
N ILE A 334 29.00 15.12 -10.25
CA ILE A 334 27.81 15.96 -10.47
C ILE A 334 26.72 15.74 -9.42
N LYS A 335 26.87 14.68 -8.58
CA LYS A 335 25.90 14.34 -7.56
C LYS A 335 25.71 15.49 -6.57
N PHE A 336 24.49 16.05 -6.54
CA PHE A 336 24.15 17.16 -5.67
C PHE A 336 22.82 16.93 -4.95
N ILE A 337 22.87 16.25 -3.81
CA ILE A 337 21.72 15.85 -2.99
C ILE A 337 20.84 17.05 -2.61
N PRO A 338 21.37 18.23 -2.20
CA PRO A 338 20.55 19.36 -1.78
C PRO A 338 19.62 19.92 -2.86
N ARG A 339 19.85 19.64 -4.14
CA ARG A 339 18.94 20.02 -5.24
C ARG A 339 17.76 19.05 -5.37
N ILE A 340 18.02 17.75 -5.30
CA ILE A 340 17.05 16.72 -5.66
C ILE A 340 16.20 16.30 -4.48
N TYR A 341 16.84 15.95 -3.35
CA TYR A 341 16.13 15.37 -2.22
C TYR A 341 15.13 16.32 -1.56
N PRO A 342 15.45 17.61 -1.29
CA PRO A 342 14.48 18.56 -0.73
C PRO A 342 13.27 18.79 -1.64
N ALA A 343 13.44 18.81 -2.97
CA ALA A 343 12.36 18.98 -3.92
C ALA A 343 11.37 17.82 -3.83
N ILE A 344 11.86 16.57 -3.84
CA ILE A 344 11.01 15.39 -3.73
C ILE A 344 10.39 15.27 -2.33
N LYS A 345 11.17 15.54 -1.27
CA LYS A 345 10.65 15.58 0.10
C LYS A 345 9.56 16.65 0.25
N GLY A 346 9.77 17.83 -0.36
CA GLY A 346 8.78 18.90 -0.38
C GLY A 346 7.48 18.48 -1.06
N SER A 347 7.58 17.77 -2.19
CA SER A 347 6.43 17.21 -2.88
C SER A 347 5.69 16.14 -2.04
N LEU A 348 6.40 15.34 -1.24
CA LEU A 348 5.75 14.41 -0.31
C LEU A 348 5.13 15.13 0.90
N ASN A 349 5.70 16.26 1.34
CA ASN A 349 5.19 17.01 2.47
C ASN A 349 3.81 17.63 2.21
N GLN A 350 3.43 17.89 0.96
CA GLN A 350 2.09 18.40 0.64
C GLN A 350 0.97 17.42 0.99
N PHE A 351 1.28 16.12 1.09
CA PHE A 351 0.34 15.09 1.52
C PHE A 351 0.22 14.98 3.05
N ASN A 352 0.96 15.81 3.80
CA ASN A 352 0.86 15.82 5.25
C ASN A 352 -0.44 16.49 5.70
N ALA A 353 -1.21 15.81 6.52
CA ALA A 353 -2.41 16.34 7.14
C ALA A 353 -2.08 16.85 8.55
N LEU A 354 -2.32 18.15 8.79
CA LEU A 354 -2.14 18.77 10.10
C LEU A 354 -3.10 18.11 11.11
N GLY A 355 -2.57 17.67 12.25
CA GLY A 355 -3.36 16.99 13.28
C GLY A 355 -3.64 15.51 13.03
N SER A 356 -3.30 14.96 11.85
CA SER A 356 -3.53 13.57 11.49
C SER A 356 -2.22 12.82 11.21
N ASN A 357 -1.81 12.61 9.96
CA ASN A 357 -0.60 11.87 9.63
C ASN A 357 0.31 12.63 8.66
N ALA A 358 1.57 12.23 8.62
CA ALA A 358 2.60 12.85 7.80
C ALA A 358 3.65 11.83 7.39
N PHE A 359 4.27 12.04 6.22
CA PHE A 359 5.45 11.29 5.82
C PHE A 359 6.69 11.79 6.56
N SER A 360 7.48 10.85 7.07
CA SER A 360 8.74 11.12 7.74
C SER A 360 9.86 10.24 7.17
N PRO A 361 11.04 10.79 6.85
CA PRO A 361 12.16 9.98 6.42
C PRO A 361 12.66 9.08 7.55
N TYR A 362 13.01 7.84 7.22
CA TYR A 362 13.56 6.89 8.17
C TYR A 362 15.09 6.96 8.19
N LEU A 363 15.62 7.73 9.12
CA LEU A 363 17.04 8.10 9.19
C LEU A 363 17.99 6.89 9.30
N ARG A 364 17.57 5.78 9.92
CA ARG A 364 18.40 4.57 10.05
C ARG A 364 18.86 3.99 8.72
N VAL A 365 18.01 4.12 7.69
CA VAL A 365 18.24 3.52 6.36
C VAL A 365 18.74 4.57 5.37
N MET A 366 18.50 5.84 5.67
CA MET A 366 18.93 6.96 4.84
C MET A 366 20.45 6.93 4.63
N THR A 367 20.87 7.10 3.38
CA THR A 367 22.28 7.04 2.99
C THR A 367 22.94 8.42 3.08
N GLN A 368 22.85 9.05 4.26
CA GLN A 368 23.46 10.30 4.60
C GLN A 368 24.41 10.11 5.79
N ASP A 369 25.53 10.79 5.81
CA ASP A 369 26.50 10.82 6.88
C ASP A 369 26.49 12.19 7.57
N ASP A 370 25.55 12.40 8.47
CA ASP A 370 25.50 13.64 9.26
C ASP A 370 26.66 13.72 10.28
N TYR A 371 27.25 12.56 10.61
CA TYR A 371 28.31 12.41 11.59
C TYR A 371 29.50 11.65 11.01
N PHE A 372 30.73 12.14 11.24
CA PHE A 372 31.96 11.56 10.71
C PHE A 372 32.18 10.09 11.15
N TRP A 373 31.69 9.70 12.33
CA TRP A 373 31.79 8.31 12.82
C TRP A 373 30.82 7.34 12.15
N LEU A 374 29.84 7.82 11.38
CA LEU A 374 28.94 6.97 10.61
C LEU A 374 29.44 6.69 9.19
N ARG A 375 30.52 7.32 8.75
CA ARG A 375 31.08 7.17 7.40
C ARG A 375 31.44 5.74 7.06
N TRP A 376 31.96 4.99 8.02
CA TRP A 376 32.30 3.58 7.82
C TRP A 376 31.09 2.71 7.47
N SER A 377 29.89 3.08 7.89
CA SER A 377 28.65 2.35 7.59
C SER A 377 27.94 2.82 6.32
N LEU A 378 28.33 3.99 5.77
CA LEU A 378 27.65 4.64 4.65
C LEU A 378 27.62 3.78 3.39
N ASP A 379 28.75 3.18 3.01
CA ASP A 379 28.84 2.34 1.83
C ASP A 379 28.02 1.06 1.97
N GLY A 380 27.97 0.52 3.18
CA GLY A 380 27.07 -0.59 3.52
C GLY A 380 25.59 -0.20 3.38
N LYS A 381 25.22 0.99 3.83
CA LYS A 381 23.85 1.52 3.67
C LYS A 381 23.49 1.71 2.20
N LYS A 382 24.39 2.29 1.39
CA LYS A 382 24.20 2.47 -0.06
C LYS A 382 24.00 1.15 -0.77
N ARG A 383 24.88 0.16 -0.51
CA ARG A 383 24.78 -1.20 -1.06
C ARG A 383 23.47 -1.88 -0.71
N ASN A 384 23.08 -1.78 0.58
CA ASN A 384 21.84 -2.36 1.05
C ASN A 384 20.61 -1.66 0.44
N MET A 385 20.64 -0.31 0.30
CA MET A 385 19.56 0.45 -0.32
C MET A 385 19.37 0.05 -1.78
N LEU A 386 20.44 -0.02 -2.55
CA LEU A 386 20.40 -0.43 -3.95
C LEU A 386 19.89 -1.88 -4.09
N SER A 387 20.42 -2.79 -3.27
CA SER A 387 19.98 -4.20 -3.28
C SER A 387 18.49 -4.34 -2.96
N ARG A 388 17.99 -3.63 -1.94
CA ARG A 388 16.57 -3.62 -1.58
C ARG A 388 15.70 -3.04 -2.68
N TYR A 389 16.17 -1.99 -3.35
CA TYR A 389 15.45 -1.36 -4.46
C TYR A 389 15.32 -2.34 -5.63
N ILE A 390 16.42 -2.88 -6.11
CA ILE A 390 16.46 -3.81 -7.25
C ILE A 390 15.62 -5.07 -6.98
N LYS A 391 15.71 -5.61 -5.76
CA LYS A 391 14.94 -6.80 -5.37
C LYS A 391 13.47 -6.50 -5.05
N ARG A 392 13.07 -5.24 -4.98
CA ARG A 392 11.75 -4.79 -4.48
C ARG A 392 11.43 -5.44 -3.14
N SER A 393 12.47 -5.49 -2.26
CA SER A 393 12.34 -6.12 -0.95
C SER A 393 11.52 -5.28 0.03
N GLY A 394 10.68 -5.94 0.82
CA GLY A 394 9.97 -5.31 1.94
C GLY A 394 10.85 -4.93 3.14
N ASP A 395 12.17 -5.21 3.10
CA ASP A 395 13.10 -4.90 4.19
C ASP A 395 13.40 -3.40 4.31
N GLY A 396 13.90 -2.98 5.47
CA GLY A 396 14.27 -1.58 5.77
C GLY A 396 13.36 -0.94 6.81
N ALA A 397 12.76 0.22 6.53
CA ALA A 397 11.81 0.87 7.41
C ALA A 397 10.56 0.01 7.64
N THR A 398 9.83 0.29 8.71
CA THR A 398 8.51 -0.30 8.93
C THR A 398 7.59 0.01 7.76
N LYS A 399 6.75 -0.95 7.39
CA LYS A 399 5.69 -0.72 6.41
C LYS A 399 4.65 0.19 7.04
N SER A 400 4.05 1.06 6.23
CA SER A 400 2.95 1.93 6.61
C SER A 400 1.69 1.51 5.86
N VAL A 401 0.54 1.53 6.50
CA VAL A 401 -0.71 1.18 5.82
C VAL A 401 -1.31 2.43 5.18
N LEU A 402 -1.47 2.38 3.87
CA LEU A 402 -2.19 3.38 3.07
C LEU A 402 -3.44 2.74 2.49
N ASN A 403 -4.57 3.45 2.52
CA ASN A 403 -5.76 3.01 1.83
C ASN A 403 -5.66 3.33 0.32
N VAL A 404 -6.61 2.82 -0.47
CA VAL A 404 -6.59 3.00 -1.94
C VAL A 404 -6.63 4.46 -2.36
N THR A 405 -7.31 5.33 -1.62
CA THR A 405 -7.39 6.78 -1.89
C THR A 405 -6.06 7.47 -1.63
N GLU A 406 -5.42 7.17 -0.49
CA GLU A 406 -4.08 7.70 -0.15
C GLU A 406 -3.03 7.23 -1.15
N LEU A 407 -3.11 5.95 -1.56
CA LEU A 407 -2.19 5.39 -2.54
C LEU A 407 -2.39 6.04 -3.92
N ALA A 408 -3.63 6.25 -4.36
CA ALA A 408 -3.95 6.98 -5.57
C ALA A 408 -3.47 8.44 -5.54
N THR A 409 -3.48 9.06 -4.35
CA THR A 409 -2.98 10.43 -4.19
C THR A 409 -1.47 10.53 -4.44
N ILE A 410 -0.69 9.56 -4.00
CA ILE A 410 0.79 9.58 -4.13
C ILE A 410 1.30 8.93 -5.41
N TRP A 411 0.45 8.18 -6.11
CA TRP A 411 0.77 7.57 -7.40
C TRP A 411 -0.45 7.57 -8.30
N HIS A 412 -0.48 8.46 -9.28
CA HIS A 412 -1.47 8.54 -10.35
C HIS A 412 -0.83 9.09 -11.61
N PHE A 413 -1.52 8.98 -12.72
CA PHE A 413 -1.04 9.53 -14.00
C PHE A 413 -1.33 11.02 -14.08
N PRO A 414 -0.41 11.81 -14.67
CA PRO A 414 -0.56 13.26 -14.78
C PRO A 414 -1.79 13.63 -15.61
N ILE A 415 -2.49 14.66 -15.17
CA ILE A 415 -3.65 15.22 -15.87
C ILE A 415 -3.19 16.25 -16.91
N ILE A 416 -4.03 16.56 -17.89
CA ILE A 416 -3.74 17.51 -18.96
C ILE A 416 -3.26 18.88 -18.46
N THR A 417 -3.75 19.33 -17.32
CA THR A 417 -3.33 20.58 -16.68
C THR A 417 -1.89 20.56 -16.17
N THR A 418 -1.31 19.38 -15.99
CA THR A 418 0.05 19.20 -15.49
C THR A 418 1.05 19.44 -16.61
N LYS A 419 1.72 20.59 -16.59
CA LYS A 419 2.77 20.96 -17.55
C LYS A 419 4.10 20.31 -17.18
N ALA A 420 4.21 18.97 -17.28
CA ALA A 420 5.48 18.27 -17.15
C ALA A 420 6.03 17.96 -18.54
N PRO A 421 7.04 18.70 -19.04
CA PRO A 421 7.44 18.68 -20.46
C PRO A 421 8.08 17.38 -20.94
N LEU A 422 8.57 16.54 -20.02
CA LEU A 422 9.33 15.33 -20.35
C LEU A 422 8.73 14.04 -19.77
N VAL A 423 7.43 14.06 -19.46
CA VAL A 423 6.72 12.80 -19.18
C VAL A 423 6.45 12.11 -20.50
N LYS A 424 6.84 10.83 -20.63
CA LYS A 424 6.53 10.04 -21.80
C LYS A 424 5.03 9.88 -21.92
N LYS A 425 4.45 10.51 -22.92
CA LYS A 425 3.03 10.50 -23.22
C LYS A 425 2.87 9.93 -24.61
N THR A 426 1.97 9.01 -24.78
CA THR A 426 1.57 8.50 -26.09
C THR A 426 0.67 9.52 -26.81
N GLU A 427 0.82 9.63 -28.11
CA GLU A 427 -0.20 10.29 -28.93
C GLU A 427 -1.40 9.34 -28.94
N SER A 428 -2.59 9.87 -28.60
CA SER A 428 -3.79 9.05 -28.71
C SER A 428 -3.90 8.58 -30.17
N ARG A 429 -3.88 7.28 -30.39
CA ARG A 429 -4.26 6.70 -31.67
C ARG A 429 -5.75 6.89 -31.83
N ARG A 430 -6.15 8.08 -32.27
CA ARG A 430 -7.44 8.19 -32.95
C ARG A 430 -7.31 7.28 -34.15
N ALA A 431 -7.98 6.15 -34.13
CA ALA A 431 -8.12 5.31 -35.30
C ALA A 431 -8.55 6.25 -36.45
N GLU A 432 -7.75 6.33 -37.52
CA GLU A 432 -8.20 7.05 -38.70
C GLU A 432 -9.55 6.50 -39.06
N PRO A 433 -10.58 7.40 -39.21
CA PRO A 433 -11.90 6.92 -39.61
C PRO A 433 -11.73 6.12 -40.90
N PRO A 434 -12.46 4.98 -41.06
CA PRO A 434 -12.36 4.15 -42.24
C PRO A 434 -12.43 5.04 -43.49
N ALA A 435 -11.57 4.79 -44.46
CA ALA A 435 -11.52 5.55 -45.70
C ALA A 435 -12.92 5.60 -46.34
N GLY A 436 -13.56 6.77 -46.31
CA GLY A 436 -14.94 6.97 -46.77
C GLY A 436 -15.87 7.67 -45.77
N LEU A 437 -15.45 7.86 -44.50
CA LEU A 437 -16.18 8.77 -43.61
C LEU A 437 -15.62 10.20 -43.73
N PRO A 438 -16.47 11.21 -44.02
CA PRO A 438 -16.02 12.60 -44.07
C PRO A 438 -15.53 13.02 -42.68
N THR A 439 -14.25 13.39 -42.56
CA THR A 439 -13.71 13.99 -41.37
C THR A 439 -14.03 15.46 -41.33
N ALA A 440 -14.58 15.97 -40.24
CA ALA A 440 -14.96 17.37 -40.04
C ALA A 440 -13.85 18.41 -40.36
N ALA A 441 -12.57 17.97 -40.34
CA ALA A 441 -11.42 18.80 -40.69
C ALA A 441 -11.27 19.07 -42.20
N ARG A 442 -11.95 18.33 -43.07
CA ARG A 442 -11.85 18.50 -44.51
C ARG A 442 -12.95 19.39 -45.10
N GLU A 443 -14.00 19.67 -44.32
CA GLU A 443 -15.17 20.43 -44.77
C GLU A 443 -15.03 21.96 -44.57
N LEU A 444 -14.04 22.43 -43.80
CA LEU A 444 -13.81 23.86 -43.55
C LEU A 444 -12.94 24.54 -44.61
N GLY A 445 -12.48 23.86 -45.64
CA GLY A 445 -11.60 24.36 -46.68
C GLY A 445 -12.23 24.31 -48.09
N GLY A 446 -13.38 24.85 -48.27
CA GLY A 446 -13.90 25.13 -49.61
C GLY A 446 -14.91 24.13 -50.15
N MET A 447 -16.14 24.31 -49.83
CA MET A 447 -17.25 23.96 -50.70
C MET A 447 -18.38 24.99 -50.58
N ALA A 448 -18.72 25.55 -51.75
CA ALA A 448 -19.91 26.33 -51.96
C ALA A 448 -21.17 25.53 -51.60
N GLU A 449 -22.17 26.22 -51.11
CA GLU A 449 -23.53 25.72 -50.88
C GLU A 449 -24.04 24.92 -52.08
N GLY A 450 -24.31 23.64 -51.91
CA GLY A 450 -24.94 22.83 -52.93
C GLY A 450 -25.10 21.36 -52.52
N GLU A 451 -26.31 20.99 -52.28
CA GLU A 451 -26.86 19.63 -52.31
C GLU A 451 -26.43 18.63 -51.19
N TRP A 452 -27.12 18.76 -50.07
CA TRP A 452 -27.36 17.60 -49.20
C TRP A 452 -28.35 16.64 -49.85
N SER A 453 -27.88 15.69 -50.66
CA SER A 453 -28.71 14.55 -51.06
C SER A 453 -28.96 13.65 -49.83
N ARG A 454 -30.22 13.59 -49.41
CA ARG A 454 -30.65 12.69 -48.35
C ARG A 454 -30.16 11.27 -48.64
N PRO A 455 -29.64 10.54 -47.66
CA PRO A 455 -29.25 9.17 -47.89
C PRO A 455 -30.46 8.36 -48.38
N LYS A 456 -30.30 7.69 -49.50
CA LYS A 456 -31.33 6.83 -50.08
C LYS A 456 -31.68 5.78 -49.03
N ARG A 457 -33.00 5.64 -48.74
CA ARG A 457 -33.47 4.58 -47.82
C ARG A 457 -32.92 3.24 -48.31
N PRO A 458 -32.50 2.37 -47.36
CA PRO A 458 -32.12 1.03 -47.74
C PRO A 458 -33.27 0.34 -48.45
N PRO A 459 -33.00 -0.48 -49.45
CA PRO A 459 -34.05 -1.20 -50.20
C PRO A 459 -34.87 -2.05 -49.20
N LYS A 460 -36.20 -1.98 -49.38
CA LYS A 460 -37.12 -2.83 -48.60
C LYS A 460 -36.71 -4.28 -48.72
N PRO A 461 -36.75 -5.05 -47.62
CA PRO A 461 -36.45 -6.47 -47.70
C PRO A 461 -37.40 -7.15 -48.71
N VAL A 462 -36.82 -7.87 -49.65
CA VAL A 462 -37.53 -8.65 -50.63
C VAL A 462 -38.32 -9.69 -49.84
N LYS A 463 -39.67 -9.66 -49.99
CA LYS A 463 -40.51 -10.76 -49.52
C LYS A 463 -40.14 -12.00 -50.32
N VAL A 464 -39.48 -12.94 -49.69
CA VAL A 464 -39.32 -14.30 -50.20
C VAL A 464 -40.64 -14.97 -49.96
N GLU A 465 -41.39 -15.25 -51.04
CA GLU A 465 -42.55 -16.14 -50.97
C GLU A 465 -42.09 -17.55 -50.66
N PRO A 466 -42.76 -18.24 -49.73
CA PRO A 466 -42.42 -19.62 -49.44
C PRO A 466 -42.80 -20.49 -50.65
N PRO A 467 -42.01 -21.53 -50.94
CA PRO A 467 -42.35 -22.45 -52.00
C PRO A 467 -43.70 -23.18 -51.70
N ALA A 468 -44.55 -23.24 -52.69
CA ALA A 468 -45.85 -23.97 -52.63
C ALA A 468 -45.63 -25.46 -52.48
N GLY A 469 -46.26 -26.02 -51.48
CA GLY A 469 -46.74 -27.43 -51.52
C GLY A 469 -45.85 -28.44 -50.80
N SER A 470 -46.30 -28.84 -49.61
CA SER A 470 -46.70 -30.21 -49.30
C SER A 470 -47.47 -30.23 -47.97
N ASP A 471 -48.73 -30.53 -48.04
CA ASP A 471 -49.55 -31.00 -46.94
C ASP A 471 -48.90 -32.26 -46.38
N ASP A 472 -48.49 -32.26 -45.14
CA ASP A 472 -48.41 -33.44 -44.30
C ASP A 472 -48.75 -33.07 -42.86
N GLY A 473 -49.93 -33.42 -42.44
CA GLY A 473 -50.45 -33.31 -41.12
C GLY A 473 -49.67 -34.18 -40.13
N GLY A 474 -48.90 -33.57 -39.30
CA GLY A 474 -48.23 -34.18 -38.15
C GLY A 474 -48.59 -33.47 -36.90
N ALA A 475 -49.26 -34.14 -35.97
CA ALA A 475 -49.62 -33.62 -34.64
C ALA A 475 -48.37 -33.17 -33.81
N PRO A 476 -48.51 -32.16 -32.96
CA PRO A 476 -47.39 -31.73 -32.11
C PRO A 476 -47.11 -32.77 -31.01
N PRO A 477 -45.83 -32.91 -30.58
CA PRO A 477 -45.44 -33.81 -29.50
C PRO A 477 -46.01 -33.35 -28.15
N PRO A 478 -46.39 -34.27 -27.25
CA PRO A 478 -46.97 -33.95 -25.96
C PRO A 478 -45.84 -33.49 -24.98
N GLY A 479 -46.03 -32.33 -24.34
CA GLY A 479 -45.18 -31.96 -23.21
C GLY A 479 -44.75 -30.50 -23.09
N LEU A 480 -45.59 -29.54 -23.46
CA LEU A 480 -45.34 -28.13 -23.02
C LEU A 480 -46.56 -27.64 -22.22
N PRO A 481 -46.38 -27.13 -21.01
CA PRO A 481 -47.47 -26.55 -20.23
C PRO A 481 -47.92 -25.23 -20.85
N THR A 482 -49.18 -25.10 -21.07
CA THR A 482 -49.89 -23.85 -21.34
C THR A 482 -50.11 -23.10 -20.04
N VAL A 483 -49.54 -21.88 -19.93
CA VAL A 483 -50.22 -20.66 -19.40
C VAL A 483 -49.55 -19.46 -20.06
#